data_65fc89d533cec8e1b5d40b8471b29a38
#
_entry.id   65fc89d533cec8e1b5d40b8471b29a38
#
_cell.length_a   1.000
_cell.length_b   1.000
_cell.length_c   1.000
_cell.angle_alpha   90.00
_cell.angle_beta   90.00
_cell.angle_gamma   90.00
#
_symmetry.space_group_name_H-M   'P 1'
#
loop_
_entity.id
_entity.type
_entity.pdbx_description
1 polymer ?
#
loop_
_entity_poly.entity_id
_entity_poly.type
_entity_poly.pdbx_seq_one_letter_code
_entity_poly.pdbx_strand_id
1 'polypeptide(L)'
;MSAQVIDKVNIWKGMVIEMFDKLDDLIARYEEIMNELHEPTVADNQARFRSLMKEQSNLQPIVEAYTEYKKCKETVEDSLSMLESENDEEMREMLKEELNDAKKRIEELEQQLKILLLPKDPNDNKNV
;
A
#
# COMPACT_ATOMS: atom_id res chain seq x y z
N MET A 1 -2.89 -27.00 -20.09
CA MET A 1 -3.61 -25.74 -19.83
C MET A 1 -3.52 -25.29 -18.38
N SER A 2 -3.73 -26.17 -17.44
CA SER A 2 -3.63 -25.80 -16.02
C SER A 2 -2.23 -25.36 -15.60
N ALA A 3 -1.18 -25.88 -16.22
CA ALA A 3 0.19 -25.53 -15.90
C ALA A 3 0.51 -24.06 -16.21
N GLN A 4 -0.01 -23.53 -17.32
CA GLN A 4 0.22 -22.13 -17.68
C GLN A 4 -0.45 -21.15 -16.72
N VAL A 5 -1.65 -21.51 -16.24
CA VAL A 5 -2.37 -20.68 -15.27
C VAL A 5 -1.63 -20.69 -13.93
N ILE A 6 -1.12 -21.85 -13.51
CA ILE A 6 -0.35 -21.98 -12.27
C ILE A 6 0.93 -21.13 -12.33
N ASP A 7 1.62 -21.16 -13.47
CA ASP A 7 2.85 -20.38 -13.65
C ASP A 7 2.59 -18.88 -13.55
N LYS A 8 1.51 -18.40 -14.16
CA LYS A 8 1.12 -16.98 -14.07
C LYS A 8 0.80 -16.58 -12.64
N VAL A 9 0.10 -17.44 -11.91
CA VAL A 9 -0.25 -17.17 -10.51
C VAL A 9 1.01 -17.13 -9.65
N ASN A 10 1.95 -18.03 -9.87
CA ASN A 10 3.21 -18.07 -9.12
C ASN A 10 4.08 -16.85 -9.40
N ILE A 11 4.16 -16.41 -10.66
CA ILE A 11 4.90 -15.21 -11.05
C ILE A 11 4.27 -13.99 -10.39
N TRP A 12 2.94 -13.89 -10.43
CA TRP A 12 2.21 -12.78 -9.82
C TRP A 12 2.42 -12.74 -8.31
N LYS A 13 2.37 -13.89 -7.64
CA LYS A 13 2.61 -13.98 -6.19
C LYS A 13 4.03 -13.53 -5.84
N GLY A 14 5.03 -13.94 -6.63
CA GLY A 14 6.40 -13.51 -6.44
C GLY A 14 6.55 -12.00 -6.55
N MET A 15 5.92 -11.40 -7.56
CA MET A 15 5.92 -9.95 -7.74
C MET A 15 5.28 -9.23 -6.58
N VAL A 16 4.17 -9.76 -6.06
CA VAL A 16 3.45 -9.17 -4.93
C VAL A 16 4.30 -9.24 -3.66
N ILE A 17 4.97 -10.37 -3.41
CA ILE A 17 5.84 -10.53 -2.25
C ILE A 17 7.00 -9.52 -2.31
N GLU A 18 7.65 -9.38 -3.45
CA GLU A 18 8.72 -8.41 -3.65
C GLU A 18 8.22 -6.98 -3.45
N MET A 19 7.03 -6.69 -3.93
CA MET A 19 6.38 -5.39 -3.75
C MET A 19 6.18 -5.08 -2.27
N PHE A 20 5.69 -6.05 -1.49
CA PHE A 20 5.44 -5.85 -0.06
C PHE A 20 6.73 -5.66 0.74
N ASP A 21 7.78 -6.41 0.41
CA ASP A 21 9.09 -6.22 1.04
C ASP A 21 9.60 -4.80 0.81
N LYS A 22 9.48 -4.32 -0.42
CA LYS A 22 9.88 -2.96 -0.78
C LYS A 22 9.03 -1.92 -0.07
N LEU A 23 7.72 -2.17 0.06
CA LEU A 23 6.81 -1.26 0.75
C LEU A 23 7.15 -1.14 2.24
N ASP A 24 7.49 -2.24 2.88
CA ASP A 24 7.89 -2.22 4.30
C ASP A 24 9.15 -1.37 4.49
N ASP A 25 10.12 -1.49 3.60
CA ASP A 25 11.34 -0.68 3.62
C ASP A 25 11.02 0.82 3.43
N LEU A 26 10.12 1.13 2.52
CA LEU A 26 9.70 2.50 2.25
C LEU A 26 8.97 3.12 3.45
N ILE A 27 8.15 2.34 4.13
CA ILE A 27 7.46 2.80 5.33
C ILE A 27 8.46 3.07 6.46
N ALA A 28 9.43 2.18 6.65
CA ALA A 28 10.49 2.38 7.64
C ALA A 28 11.27 3.67 7.34
N ARG A 29 11.59 3.91 6.07
CA ARG A 29 12.26 5.14 5.66
C ARG A 29 11.39 6.38 5.92
N TYR A 30 10.09 6.29 5.64
CA TYR A 30 9.16 7.38 5.90
C TYR A 30 9.13 7.73 7.40
N GLU A 31 9.09 6.73 8.25
CA GLU A 31 9.11 6.93 9.71
C GLU A 31 10.42 7.59 10.18
N GLU A 32 11.55 7.17 9.62
CA GLU A 32 12.85 7.79 9.91
C GLU A 32 12.84 9.26 9.53
N ILE A 33 12.30 9.59 8.35
CA ILE A 33 12.19 10.97 7.88
C ILE A 33 11.33 11.80 8.83
N MET A 34 10.20 11.27 9.24
CA MET A 34 9.31 11.96 10.16
C MET A 34 10.00 12.23 11.50
N ASN A 35 10.75 11.26 12.00
CA ASN A 35 11.51 11.43 13.24
C ASN A 35 12.60 12.50 13.09
N GLU A 36 13.35 12.47 11.98
CA GLU A 36 14.39 13.46 11.71
C GLU A 36 13.83 14.87 11.59
N LEU A 37 12.67 15.02 10.97
CA LEU A 37 12.03 16.32 10.80
C LEU A 37 11.61 16.96 12.12
N HIS A 38 11.45 16.15 13.16
CA HIS A 38 11.12 16.66 14.50
C HIS A 38 12.37 17.04 15.31
N GLU A 39 13.54 16.73 14.80
CA GLU A 39 14.79 17.06 15.51
C GLU A 39 15.15 18.55 15.32
N PRO A 40 15.53 19.27 16.40
CA PRO A 40 15.89 20.68 16.29
C PRO A 40 17.08 20.94 15.37
N THR A 41 18.04 20.00 15.32
CA THR A 41 19.23 20.14 14.47
C THR A 41 18.90 20.18 12.99
N VAL A 42 17.85 19.48 12.57
CA VAL A 42 17.38 19.47 11.18
C VAL A 42 16.71 20.79 10.83
N ALA A 43 15.96 21.37 11.76
CA ALA A 43 15.29 22.64 11.55
C ALA A 43 16.30 23.75 11.25
N ASP A 44 17.50 23.68 11.85
CA ASP A 44 18.57 24.65 11.63
C ASP A 44 19.31 24.44 10.31
N ASN A 45 19.20 23.26 9.70
CA ASN A 45 19.85 22.95 8.42
C ASN A 45 18.82 22.93 7.30
N GLN A 46 18.73 24.06 6.58
CA GLN A 46 17.71 24.22 5.54
C GLN A 46 17.85 23.23 4.39
N ALA A 47 19.08 22.92 3.99
CA ALA A 47 19.31 21.97 2.90
C ALA A 47 18.83 20.58 3.29
N ARG A 48 19.13 20.14 4.49
CA ARG A 48 18.69 18.84 5.01
C ARG A 48 17.16 18.81 5.15
N PHE A 49 16.59 19.88 5.68
CA PHE A 49 15.14 19.99 5.84
C PHE A 49 14.41 19.86 4.50
N ARG A 50 14.87 20.58 3.48
CA ARG A 50 14.26 20.52 2.15
C ARG A 50 14.35 19.14 1.54
N SER A 51 15.52 18.50 1.69
CA SER A 51 15.73 17.15 1.16
C SER A 51 14.78 16.15 1.80
N LEU A 52 14.63 16.22 3.11
CA LEU A 52 13.73 15.33 3.85
C LEU A 52 12.27 15.59 3.51
N MET A 53 11.87 16.85 3.35
CA MET A 53 10.50 17.21 2.97
C MET A 53 10.17 16.70 1.58
N LYS A 54 11.10 16.79 0.65
CA LYS A 54 10.91 16.26 -0.70
C LYS A 54 10.75 14.76 -0.70
N GLU A 55 11.60 14.08 0.04
CA GLU A 55 11.53 12.61 0.17
C GLU A 55 10.23 12.18 0.82
N GLN A 56 9.81 12.88 1.89
CA GLN A 56 8.53 12.66 2.54
C GLN A 56 7.36 12.80 1.56
N SER A 57 7.34 13.88 0.78
CA SER A 57 6.28 14.11 -0.20
C SER A 57 6.20 13.01 -1.23
N ASN A 58 7.35 12.48 -1.66
CA ASN A 58 7.40 11.40 -2.64
C ASN A 58 6.89 10.08 -2.07
N LEU A 59 7.14 9.84 -0.79
CA LEU A 59 6.74 8.59 -0.13
C LEU A 59 5.31 8.62 0.39
N GLN A 60 4.75 9.80 0.65
CA GLN A 60 3.44 9.94 1.27
C GLN A 60 2.32 9.20 0.53
N PRO A 61 2.17 9.33 -0.81
CA PRO A 61 1.11 8.59 -1.51
C PRO A 61 1.25 7.08 -1.38
N ILE A 62 2.49 6.60 -1.36
CA ILE A 62 2.78 5.17 -1.22
C ILE A 62 2.36 4.68 0.17
N VAL A 63 2.74 5.44 1.21
CA VAL A 63 2.40 5.10 2.59
C VAL A 63 0.90 5.10 2.81
N GLU A 64 0.21 6.12 2.28
CA GLU A 64 -1.25 6.23 2.38
C GLU A 64 -1.95 5.04 1.71
N ALA A 65 -1.55 4.70 0.49
CA ALA A 65 -2.13 3.60 -0.25
C ALA A 65 -1.91 2.27 0.46
N TYR A 66 -0.71 2.05 0.98
CA TYR A 66 -0.40 0.80 1.69
C TYR A 66 -1.14 0.70 3.02
N THR A 67 -1.27 1.80 3.73
CA THR A 67 -2.03 1.84 4.99
C THR A 67 -3.50 1.48 4.74
N GLU A 68 -4.09 2.03 3.71
CA GLU A 68 -5.47 1.70 3.32
C GLU A 68 -5.58 0.23 2.89
N TYR A 69 -4.60 -0.26 2.15
CA TYR A 69 -4.55 -1.66 1.73
C TYR A 69 -4.58 -2.61 2.93
N LYS A 70 -3.76 -2.33 3.94
CA LYS A 70 -3.73 -3.14 5.17
C LYS A 70 -5.08 -3.12 5.89
N LYS A 71 -5.70 -1.95 5.95
CA LYS A 71 -7.03 -1.80 6.56
C LYS A 71 -8.08 -2.62 5.82
N CYS A 72 -8.07 -2.58 4.50
CA CYS A 72 -9.01 -3.34 3.69
C CYS A 72 -8.82 -4.85 3.87
N LYS A 73 -7.58 -5.31 3.97
CA LYS A 73 -7.28 -6.71 4.25
C LYS A 73 -7.82 -7.14 5.62
N GLU A 74 -7.64 -6.29 6.61
CA GLU A 74 -8.16 -6.52 7.95
C GLU A 74 -9.68 -6.61 7.93
N THR A 75 -10.34 -5.71 7.18
CA THR A 75 -11.79 -5.72 7.01
C THR A 75 -12.26 -7.04 6.38
N VAL A 76 -11.53 -7.53 5.37
CA VAL A 76 -11.87 -8.82 4.75
C VAL A 76 -11.82 -9.96 5.77
N GLU A 77 -10.74 -10.03 6.53
CA GLU A 77 -10.56 -11.07 7.56
C GLU A 77 -11.64 -10.98 8.64
N ASP A 78 -11.93 -9.79 9.12
CA ASP A 78 -12.95 -9.55 10.14
C ASP A 78 -14.35 -9.92 9.63
N SER A 79 -14.68 -9.51 8.41
CA SER A 79 -15.97 -9.81 7.80
C SER A 79 -16.17 -11.31 7.61
N LEU A 80 -15.14 -12.02 7.16
CA LEU A 80 -15.19 -13.47 7.00
C LEU A 80 -15.38 -14.16 8.35
N SER A 81 -14.67 -13.72 9.36
CA SER A 81 -14.78 -14.25 10.71
C SER A 81 -16.18 -14.04 11.29
N MET A 82 -16.74 -12.86 11.10
CA MET A 82 -18.08 -12.54 11.56
C MET A 82 -19.15 -13.36 10.84
N LEU A 83 -18.97 -13.58 9.52
CA LEU A 83 -19.90 -14.38 8.72
C LEU A 83 -20.00 -15.81 9.22
N GLU A 84 -18.92 -16.37 9.76
CA GLU A 84 -18.91 -17.74 10.27
C GLU A 84 -19.85 -17.92 11.46
N SER A 85 -20.00 -16.88 12.29
CA SER A 85 -20.79 -16.95 13.52
C SER A 85 -22.13 -16.22 13.44
N GLU A 86 -22.37 -15.44 12.38
CA GLU A 86 -23.59 -14.62 12.28
C GLU A 86 -24.74 -15.41 11.69
N ASN A 87 -25.88 -15.41 12.38
CA ASN A 87 -27.10 -16.09 11.98
C ASN A 87 -28.17 -15.19 11.40
N ASP A 88 -28.10 -13.88 11.66
CA ASP A 88 -29.07 -12.91 11.14
C ASP A 88 -28.79 -12.63 9.67
N GLU A 89 -29.80 -12.84 8.81
CA GLU A 89 -29.66 -12.66 7.38
C GLU A 89 -29.33 -11.23 6.97
N GLU A 90 -29.93 -10.26 7.61
CA GLU A 90 -29.66 -8.84 7.33
C GLU A 90 -28.20 -8.49 7.61
N MET A 91 -27.71 -8.93 8.76
CA MET A 91 -26.30 -8.74 9.12
C MET A 91 -25.38 -9.46 8.18
N ARG A 92 -25.74 -10.70 7.77
CA ARG A 92 -24.94 -11.47 6.82
C ARG A 92 -24.84 -10.74 5.49
N GLU A 93 -25.91 -10.15 5.01
CA GLU A 93 -25.90 -9.39 3.75
C GLU A 93 -25.04 -8.15 3.86
N MET A 94 -25.12 -7.42 4.97
CA MET A 94 -24.26 -6.27 5.21
C MET A 94 -22.78 -6.65 5.22
N LEU A 95 -22.46 -7.76 5.88
CA LEU A 95 -21.09 -8.27 5.94
C LEU A 95 -20.57 -8.70 4.56
N LYS A 96 -21.43 -9.31 3.74
CA LYS A 96 -21.07 -9.69 2.37
C LYS A 96 -20.80 -8.48 1.50
N GLU A 97 -21.62 -7.43 1.63
CA GLU A 97 -21.41 -6.17 0.91
C GLU A 97 -20.09 -5.54 1.31
N GLU A 98 -19.85 -5.43 2.61
CA GLU A 98 -18.62 -4.88 3.14
C GLU A 98 -17.40 -5.68 2.64
N LEU A 99 -17.51 -7.01 2.64
CA LEU A 99 -16.47 -7.90 2.14
C LEU A 99 -16.18 -7.65 0.65
N ASN A 100 -17.24 -7.55 -0.16
CA ASN A 100 -17.09 -7.31 -1.59
C ASN A 100 -16.47 -5.94 -1.88
N ASP A 101 -16.89 -4.91 -1.17
CA ASP A 101 -16.35 -3.57 -1.32
C ASP A 101 -14.87 -3.53 -0.93
N ALA A 102 -14.51 -4.19 0.17
CA ALA A 102 -13.12 -4.29 0.61
C ALA A 102 -12.26 -5.03 -0.40
N LYS A 103 -12.76 -6.11 -0.98
CA LYS A 103 -12.03 -6.87 -2.02
C LYS A 103 -11.78 -6.03 -3.26
N LYS A 104 -12.78 -5.27 -3.70
CA LYS A 104 -12.64 -4.37 -4.85
C LYS A 104 -11.59 -3.30 -4.57
N ARG A 105 -11.65 -2.73 -3.39
CA ARG A 105 -10.70 -1.68 -2.99
C ARG A 105 -9.28 -2.23 -2.93
N ILE A 106 -9.11 -3.46 -2.46
CA ILE A 106 -7.81 -4.13 -2.43
C ILE A 106 -7.24 -4.23 -3.85
N GLU A 107 -8.04 -4.65 -4.82
CA GLU A 107 -7.59 -4.74 -6.22
C GLU A 107 -7.17 -3.38 -6.77
N GLU A 108 -7.96 -2.36 -6.51
CA GLU A 108 -7.63 -0.99 -6.93
C GLU A 108 -6.33 -0.51 -6.29
N LEU A 109 -6.16 -0.76 -5.00
CA LEU A 109 -4.96 -0.35 -4.28
C LEU A 109 -3.73 -1.11 -4.75
N GLU A 110 -3.85 -2.39 -5.07
CA GLU A 110 -2.75 -3.16 -5.64
C GLU A 110 -2.27 -2.56 -6.95
N GLN A 111 -3.20 -2.17 -7.83
CA GLN A 111 -2.85 -1.53 -9.09
C GLN A 111 -2.21 -0.16 -8.84
N GLN A 112 -2.76 0.61 -7.93
CA GLN A 112 -2.22 1.92 -7.57
C GLN A 112 -0.81 1.80 -7.01
N LEU A 113 -0.57 0.84 -6.12
CA LEU A 113 0.74 0.60 -5.54
C LEU A 113 1.75 0.16 -6.58
N LYS A 114 1.34 -0.68 -7.53
CA LYS A 114 2.21 -1.08 -8.64
C LYS A 114 2.67 0.13 -9.43
N ILE A 115 1.76 1.04 -9.73
CA ILE A 115 2.07 2.26 -10.48
C ILE A 115 3.01 3.16 -9.67
N LEU A 116 2.72 3.35 -8.38
CA LEU A 116 3.52 4.20 -7.51
C LEU A 116 4.94 3.67 -7.32
N LEU A 117 5.13 2.36 -7.38
CA LEU A 117 6.43 1.73 -7.19
C LEU A 117 7.23 1.59 -8.47
N LEU A 118 6.65 1.89 -9.62
CA LEU A 118 7.39 1.86 -10.88
C LEU A 118 8.50 2.90 -10.86
N PRO A 119 9.69 2.55 -11.42
CA PRO A 119 10.76 3.56 -11.52
C PRO A 119 10.31 4.70 -12.42
N LYS A 120 10.64 5.92 -12.01
CA LYS A 120 10.33 7.09 -12.82
C LYS A 120 11.17 7.07 -14.09
N ASP A 121 10.51 7.32 -15.22
CA ASP A 121 11.20 7.45 -16.49
C ASP A 121 12.08 8.71 -16.46
N PRO A 122 13.40 8.59 -16.74
CA PRO A 122 14.26 9.77 -16.79
C PRO A 122 13.80 10.84 -17.78
N ASN A 123 13.06 10.43 -18.80
CA ASN A 123 12.52 11.35 -19.80
C ASN A 123 11.41 12.24 -19.28
N ASP A 124 10.70 11.81 -18.25
CA ASP A 124 9.64 12.61 -17.64
C ASP A 124 10.16 13.88 -17.00
N ASN A 125 11.42 13.90 -16.58
CA ASN A 125 12.04 15.06 -15.96
C ASN A 125 12.51 16.10 -16.98
N LYS A 126 12.58 15.76 -18.25
CA LYS A 126 13.09 16.65 -19.29
C LYS A 126 12.06 17.62 -19.85
N ASN A 127 10.81 17.37 -19.58
CA ASN A 127 9.70 18.19 -20.09
C ASN A 127 9.28 19.32 -19.15
N VAL A 128 10.07 19.57 -18.15
CA VAL A 128 9.76 20.61 -17.16
C VAL A 128 10.29 21.98 -17.61
#